data_74e64d8c19fced0dbde65da3a6bfcb0d
#
_entry.id   74e64d8c19fced0dbde65da3a6bfcb0d
#
_cell.length_a   1.000
_cell.length_b   1.000
_cell.length_c   1.000
_cell.angle_alpha   90.00
_cell.angle_beta   90.00
_cell.angle_gamma   90.00
#
_symmetry.space_group_name_H-M   'P 1'
#
loop_
_entity.id
_entity.type
_entity.pdbx_description
1 polymer ?
#
loop_
_entity_poly.entity_id
_entity_poly.type
_entity_poly.pdbx_seq_one_letter_code
_entity_poly.pdbx_strand_id
1 'polypeptide(L)'
;MRLLAVLSLVSGLASAQLTFPNEPDSFFFPSLQNANTTELFPMPKCGNFTLQEATIDQMQAAMANGSLTSTQLVLCYLERAWQTQEYINSILEFNPDAISIAQARDQERKQNKTRGPLHGIPFIVKDNIASKDKMETTAGSWALVGSIVPRDAHVVAQLRQAGAVLFGKATLSEWADMRSNNYSEGYSGRGGQCRSAYNLTTNPGGSSSGSAVAVAANVIAFALGTETDGSVINPAERNSIVGIKPTVGLTSRAGVIPESEHQDSVGVFGRTVRDAVYALDAIYGVDQRDNYTSAQQGHTPSKGYVQFLSKKNALKNATFGLPWQSFWQYADAEQQEQLLELINLIKSAGATIINNTEITNYETLVSPDGWNWDYGSTRGFANESEYTYIKVDFYNNINKYLSELTNTNIKTIQDLVDYNFDNDGTEGGNPWPLGIPAFYSGQDGFLASLATNGTYNETYFQALHFCQTQTRQGINDALNHNGTKLSGLLVPPDVGQSYEIAAEAGYPVITVPGGVRSTSGMPFGLAIMQTAWAEPELIKWASAIEDLQQTSNTLRKRVLPKWRGYLERNIPVPFSD
;
A
#
# COMPACT_ATOMS: atom_id res chain seq x y z
N MET A 1 6.56 25.56 1.84
CA MET A 1 7.67 26.11 2.65
C MET A 1 8.73 25.08 3.03
N ARG A 2 8.37 23.85 3.47
CA ARG A 2 9.34 22.78 3.81
C ARG A 2 10.05 22.16 2.60
N LEU A 3 9.41 22.12 1.42
CA LEU A 3 10.05 21.67 0.17
C LEU A 3 11.19 22.61 -0.27
N LEU A 4 11.02 23.91 -0.07
CA LEU A 4 12.06 24.91 -0.33
C LEU A 4 13.31 24.74 0.56
N ALA A 5 13.13 24.22 1.79
CA ALA A 5 14.25 23.95 2.68
C ALA A 5 15.10 22.75 2.21
N VAL A 6 14.47 21.72 1.63
CA VAL A 6 15.20 20.57 1.05
C VAL A 6 15.98 21.00 -0.21
N LEU A 7 15.41 21.88 -1.02
CA LEU A 7 16.10 22.42 -2.19
C LEU A 7 17.25 23.38 -1.86
N SER A 8 17.13 24.17 -0.78
CA SER A 8 18.24 25.02 -0.33
C SER A 8 19.41 24.20 0.23
N LEU A 9 19.13 22.99 0.78
CA LEU A 9 20.17 22.03 1.18
C LEU A 9 20.86 21.38 -0.05
N VAL A 10 20.11 21.11 -1.11
CA VAL A 10 20.68 20.59 -2.36
C VAL A 10 21.57 21.63 -3.05
N SER A 11 21.20 22.91 -3.02
CA SER A 11 22.02 24.00 -3.58
C SER A 11 23.29 24.27 -2.76
N GLY A 12 23.29 23.96 -1.48
CA GLY A 12 24.47 24.11 -0.59
C GLY A 12 25.54 23.00 -0.71
N LEU A 13 25.20 21.86 -1.33
CA LEU A 13 26.11 20.73 -1.57
C LEU A 13 26.67 20.68 -3.01
N ALA A 14 26.43 21.73 -3.79
CA ALA A 14 26.74 21.82 -5.22
C ALA A 14 28.22 22.01 -5.57
N SER A 15 29.12 21.28 -4.93
CA SER A 15 30.45 21.02 -5.51
C SER A 15 30.49 19.79 -6.45
N ALA A 16 29.39 19.04 -6.55
CA ALA A 16 29.15 18.06 -7.63
C ALA A 16 28.08 18.66 -8.54
N GLN A 17 28.45 19.06 -9.74
CA GLN A 17 27.55 19.63 -10.76
C GLN A 17 26.28 18.79 -10.93
N LEU A 18 25.25 19.10 -10.13
CA LEU A 18 23.88 18.81 -10.46
C LEU A 18 23.45 19.89 -11.44
N THR A 19 23.53 19.63 -12.72
CA THR A 19 22.82 20.40 -13.72
C THR A 19 21.35 20.03 -13.58
N PHE A 20 20.62 20.77 -12.74
CA PHE A 20 19.18 20.89 -12.97
C PHE A 20 18.98 21.47 -14.37
N PRO A 21 17.91 21.08 -15.08
CA PRO A 21 17.57 21.76 -16.32
C PRO A 21 17.58 23.26 -16.05
N ASN A 22 18.28 24.02 -16.86
CA ASN A 22 18.62 25.43 -16.64
C ASN A 22 17.42 26.39 -16.68
N GLU A 23 16.19 25.89 -16.62
CA GLU A 23 15.00 26.71 -16.73
C GLU A 23 14.09 26.50 -15.54
N PRO A 24 13.95 27.51 -14.65
CA PRO A 24 13.02 27.44 -13.51
C PRO A 24 11.58 27.11 -13.90
N ASP A 25 11.16 27.55 -15.08
CA ASP A 25 9.81 27.31 -15.61
C ASP A 25 9.58 25.84 -15.98
N SER A 26 10.66 25.08 -16.17
CA SER A 26 10.60 23.67 -16.48
C SER A 26 10.02 22.82 -15.35
N PHE A 27 10.05 23.30 -14.18
CA PHE A 27 9.64 22.60 -12.99
C PHE A 27 8.13 22.63 -12.73
N PHE A 28 7.48 23.74 -13.10
CA PHE A 28 6.07 23.96 -12.76
C PHE A 28 5.11 23.51 -13.86
N PHE A 29 5.61 23.41 -15.10
CA PHE A 29 4.81 23.08 -16.27
C PHE A 29 5.57 22.15 -17.22
N PRO A 30 5.81 20.88 -16.82
CA PRO A 30 6.59 19.94 -17.63
C PRO A 30 6.06 19.78 -19.05
N SER A 31 4.74 19.95 -19.24
CA SER A 31 4.10 19.89 -20.55
C SER A 31 4.42 21.08 -21.46
N LEU A 32 4.82 22.21 -20.90
CA LEU A 32 5.15 23.41 -21.68
C LEU A 32 6.60 23.44 -22.14
N GLN A 33 7.46 22.59 -21.57
CA GLN A 33 8.90 22.66 -21.77
C GLN A 33 9.44 21.79 -22.88
N ASN A 34 8.71 20.79 -23.23
CA ASN A 34 9.05 19.93 -24.33
C ASN A 34 8.02 20.12 -25.43
N ALA A 35 8.05 21.27 -26.14
CA ALA A 35 7.24 21.47 -27.31
C ALA A 35 7.38 20.36 -28.38
N ASN A 36 8.37 19.47 -28.19
CA ASN A 36 8.65 18.32 -29.04
C ASN A 36 8.23 16.97 -28.44
N THR A 37 7.68 16.92 -27.23
CA THR A 37 7.15 15.66 -26.65
C THR A 37 5.67 15.78 -26.35
N THR A 38 4.93 14.72 -26.66
CA THR A 38 3.51 14.57 -26.29
C THR A 38 3.34 13.99 -24.88
N GLU A 39 4.44 13.72 -24.16
CA GLU A 39 4.43 13.16 -22.83
C GLU A 39 4.28 14.24 -21.78
N LEU A 40 3.25 14.11 -20.94
CA LEU A 40 3.16 14.85 -19.68
C LEU A 40 4.16 14.24 -18.69
N PHE A 41 4.84 15.07 -17.92
CA PHE A 41 5.80 14.62 -16.89
C PHE A 41 6.87 13.65 -17.42
N PRO A 42 7.67 14.01 -18.41
CA PRO A 42 8.74 13.15 -18.90
C PRO A 42 9.72 12.83 -17.77
N MET A 43 10.23 11.59 -17.74
CA MET A 43 11.16 11.18 -16.69
C MET A 43 12.43 12.05 -16.69
N PRO A 44 12.87 12.54 -15.53
CA PRO A 44 14.13 13.25 -15.40
C PRO A 44 15.32 12.39 -15.83
N LYS A 45 16.38 13.04 -16.33
CA LYS A 45 17.63 12.35 -16.62
C LYS A 45 18.36 12.00 -15.33
N CYS A 46 18.76 10.74 -15.17
CA CYS A 46 19.57 10.29 -14.05
C CYS A 46 21.00 9.94 -14.52
N GLY A 47 21.73 10.95 -15.00
CA GLY A 47 22.98 10.73 -15.71
C GLY A 47 22.78 9.85 -16.94
N ASN A 48 23.51 8.73 -17.00
CA ASN A 48 23.35 7.71 -18.05
C ASN A 48 22.42 6.55 -17.65
N PHE A 49 21.83 6.59 -16.45
CA PHE A 49 20.93 5.57 -15.95
C PHE A 49 19.48 5.90 -16.31
N THR A 50 18.75 4.94 -16.87
CA THR A 50 17.32 5.06 -17.14
C THR A 50 16.54 4.70 -15.88
N LEU A 51 15.97 5.72 -15.22
CA LEU A 51 15.22 5.55 -13.98
C LEU A 51 13.82 4.97 -14.21
N GLN A 52 13.21 5.27 -15.37
CA GLN A 52 11.86 4.81 -15.70
C GLN A 52 11.77 3.29 -15.66
N GLU A 53 10.86 2.76 -14.83
CA GLU A 53 10.62 1.31 -14.64
C GLU A 53 11.88 0.52 -14.20
N ALA A 54 12.91 1.21 -13.71
CA ALA A 54 14.11 0.54 -13.23
C ALA A 54 13.81 -0.36 -12.03
N THR A 55 14.28 -1.59 -12.09
CA THR A 55 14.18 -2.55 -10.99
C THR A 55 15.32 -2.36 -9.99
N ILE A 56 15.14 -2.88 -8.77
CA ILE A 56 16.19 -2.87 -7.74
C ILE A 56 17.45 -3.59 -8.26
N ASP A 57 17.30 -4.70 -8.99
CA ASP A 57 18.45 -5.40 -9.58
C ASP A 57 19.24 -4.53 -10.57
N GLN A 58 18.54 -3.75 -11.41
CA GLN A 58 19.19 -2.83 -12.36
C GLN A 58 19.90 -1.68 -11.62
N MET A 59 19.27 -1.13 -10.58
CA MET A 59 19.89 -0.10 -9.73
C MET A 59 21.14 -0.64 -9.05
N GLN A 60 21.08 -1.84 -8.47
CA GLN A 60 22.21 -2.48 -7.81
C GLN A 60 23.34 -2.79 -8.81
N ALA A 61 23.03 -3.28 -10.00
CA ALA A 61 24.01 -3.52 -11.06
C ALA A 61 24.72 -2.22 -11.48
N ALA A 62 23.96 -1.13 -11.64
CA ALA A 62 24.51 0.19 -11.98
C ALA A 62 25.38 0.76 -10.85
N MET A 63 24.98 0.55 -9.59
CA MET A 63 25.82 0.95 -8.44
C MET A 63 27.07 0.08 -8.29
N ALA A 64 26.99 -1.20 -8.62
CA ALA A 64 28.14 -2.12 -8.55
C ALA A 64 29.20 -1.81 -9.61
N ASN A 65 28.80 -1.39 -10.81
CA ASN A 65 29.73 -1.01 -11.88
C ASN A 65 30.16 0.47 -11.86
N GLY A 66 29.64 1.26 -10.88
CA GLY A 66 30.01 2.65 -10.68
C GLY A 66 29.33 3.66 -11.63
N SER A 67 28.36 3.23 -12.45
CA SER A 67 27.60 4.14 -13.33
C SER A 67 26.46 4.89 -12.61
N LEU A 68 26.16 4.48 -11.38
CA LEU A 68 25.17 5.11 -10.49
C LEU A 68 25.72 5.12 -9.07
N THR A 69 25.28 6.07 -8.24
CA THR A 69 25.48 6.05 -6.78
C THR A 69 24.14 6.13 -6.07
N SER A 70 24.10 5.73 -4.79
CA SER A 70 22.91 5.91 -3.96
C SER A 70 22.51 7.37 -3.86
N THR A 71 23.51 8.27 -3.71
CA THR A 71 23.29 9.71 -3.69
C THR A 71 22.65 10.22 -4.99
N GLN A 72 23.18 9.82 -6.15
CA GLN A 72 22.58 10.18 -7.44
C GLN A 72 21.15 9.65 -7.58
N LEU A 73 20.92 8.39 -7.16
CA LEU A 73 19.59 7.79 -7.22
C LEU A 73 18.56 8.57 -6.37
N VAL A 74 18.93 8.95 -5.13
CA VAL A 74 18.07 9.77 -4.26
C VAL A 74 17.78 11.13 -4.91
N LEU A 75 18.78 11.78 -5.49
CA LEU A 75 18.60 13.08 -6.17
C LEU A 75 17.68 12.96 -7.39
N CYS A 76 17.82 11.92 -8.21
CA CYS A 76 16.93 11.67 -9.35
C CYS A 76 15.48 11.44 -8.91
N TYR A 77 15.26 10.73 -7.81
CA TYR A 77 13.92 10.57 -7.24
C TYR A 77 13.38 11.87 -6.63
N LEU A 78 14.22 12.71 -6.01
CA LEU A 78 13.81 14.04 -5.55
C LEU A 78 13.36 14.92 -6.71
N GLU A 79 14.10 14.90 -7.83
CA GLU A 79 13.71 15.62 -9.04
C GLU A 79 12.38 15.13 -9.59
N ARG A 80 12.18 13.80 -9.65
CA ARG A 80 10.91 13.20 -10.07
C ARG A 80 9.76 13.56 -9.14
N ALA A 81 9.98 13.48 -7.83
CA ALA A 81 9.00 13.88 -6.83
C ALA A 81 8.62 15.35 -6.98
N TRP A 82 9.61 16.23 -7.12
CA TRP A 82 9.36 17.66 -7.34
C TRP A 82 8.52 17.92 -8.58
N GLN A 83 8.82 17.26 -9.69
CA GLN A 83 8.09 17.38 -10.95
C GLN A 83 6.60 17.04 -10.82
N THR A 84 6.26 16.05 -9.96
CA THR A 84 4.93 15.45 -9.93
C THR A 84 4.13 15.75 -8.66
N GLN A 85 4.79 16.22 -7.59
CA GLN A 85 4.19 16.32 -6.25
C GLN A 85 2.93 17.20 -6.22
N GLU A 86 2.91 18.33 -6.91
CA GLU A 86 1.73 19.21 -6.94
C GLU A 86 0.50 18.58 -7.60
N TYR A 87 0.71 17.50 -8.38
CA TYR A 87 -0.35 16.83 -9.12
C TYR A 87 -0.83 15.56 -8.42
N ILE A 88 0.09 14.70 -8.02
CA ILE A 88 -0.27 13.41 -7.43
C ILE A 88 -0.23 13.41 -5.90
N ASN A 89 0.46 14.37 -5.29
CA ASN A 89 0.56 14.55 -3.84
C ASN A 89 0.83 13.25 -3.07
N SER A 90 1.79 12.46 -3.56
CA SER A 90 2.09 11.14 -3.03
C SER A 90 2.99 11.14 -1.79
N ILE A 91 3.77 12.22 -1.59
CA ILE A 91 4.69 12.37 -0.46
C ILE A 91 4.14 13.42 0.51
N LEU A 92 3.92 13.03 1.75
CA LEU A 92 3.49 13.94 2.81
C LEU A 92 4.65 14.77 3.37
N GLU A 93 5.78 14.10 3.61
CA GLU A 93 6.97 14.73 4.17
C GLU A 93 8.24 14.06 3.65
N PHE A 94 9.20 14.88 3.18
CA PHE A 94 10.51 14.39 2.73
C PHE A 94 11.47 14.28 3.91
N ASN A 95 12.28 13.21 3.91
CA ASN A 95 13.34 13.07 4.91
C ASN A 95 14.48 14.06 4.63
N PRO A 96 14.72 15.04 5.50
CA PRO A 96 15.80 16.02 5.30
C PRO A 96 17.19 15.40 5.33
N ASP A 97 17.34 14.19 5.87
CA ASP A 97 18.60 13.48 5.98
C ASP A 97 18.80 12.43 4.86
N ALA A 98 17.86 12.29 3.89
CA ALA A 98 17.92 11.26 2.87
C ALA A 98 19.23 11.29 2.06
N ILE A 99 19.70 12.48 1.68
CA ILE A 99 20.94 12.66 0.92
C ILE A 99 22.16 12.24 1.75
N SER A 100 22.24 12.66 3.00
CA SER A 100 23.38 12.30 3.88
C SER A 100 23.42 10.80 4.18
N ILE A 101 22.25 10.17 4.33
CA ILE A 101 22.14 8.71 4.49
C ILE A 101 22.61 8.01 3.21
N ALA A 102 22.21 8.47 2.04
CA ALA A 102 22.64 7.92 0.75
C ALA A 102 24.17 8.04 0.57
N GLN A 103 24.75 9.19 0.93
CA GLN A 103 26.21 9.38 0.92
C GLN A 103 26.93 8.38 1.83
N ALA A 104 26.37 8.11 3.00
CA ALA A 104 26.91 7.10 3.90
C ALA A 104 26.85 5.69 3.28
N ARG A 105 25.76 5.35 2.57
CA ARG A 105 25.66 4.06 1.83
C ARG A 105 26.70 3.97 0.71
N ASP A 106 26.94 5.05 -0.02
CA ASP A 106 28.00 5.10 -1.04
C ASP A 106 29.39 4.87 -0.42
N GLN A 107 29.67 5.42 0.76
CA GLN A 107 30.94 5.17 1.47
C GLN A 107 31.07 3.72 1.94
N GLU A 108 29.98 3.13 2.48
CA GLU A 108 29.97 1.70 2.82
C GLU A 108 30.26 0.81 1.62
N ARG A 109 29.64 1.11 0.47
CA ARG A 109 29.87 0.38 -0.79
C ARG A 109 31.34 0.47 -1.24
N LYS A 110 31.95 1.65 -1.21
CA LYS A 110 33.38 1.83 -1.51
C LYS A 110 34.31 1.01 -0.60
N GLN A 111 33.84 0.71 0.62
CA GLN A 111 34.54 -0.13 1.58
C GLN A 111 34.19 -1.62 1.48
N ASN A 112 33.43 -2.05 0.45
CA ASN A 112 32.90 -3.40 0.29
C ASN A 112 31.99 -3.86 1.45
N LYS A 113 31.25 -2.93 2.07
CA LYS A 113 30.33 -3.18 3.21
C LYS A 113 28.86 -3.08 2.78
N THR A 114 28.52 -3.61 1.61
CA THR A 114 27.12 -3.69 1.18
C THR A 114 26.33 -4.66 2.05
N ARG A 115 25.07 -4.32 2.35
CA ARG A 115 24.25 -5.05 3.33
C ARG A 115 23.17 -5.95 2.68
N GLY A 116 23.12 -6.00 1.35
CA GLY A 116 22.15 -6.79 0.60
C GLY A 116 21.48 -6.02 -0.55
N PRO A 117 20.40 -6.55 -1.12
CA PRO A 117 19.77 -5.97 -2.32
C PRO A 117 19.17 -4.58 -2.10
N LEU A 118 18.82 -4.21 -0.88
CA LEU A 118 18.25 -2.90 -0.57
C LEU A 118 19.29 -1.85 -0.17
N HIS A 119 20.58 -2.20 -0.13
CA HIS A 119 21.63 -1.27 0.27
C HIS A 119 21.73 -0.06 -0.67
N GLY A 120 21.43 1.12 -0.15
CA GLY A 120 21.45 2.38 -0.90
C GLY A 120 20.19 2.62 -1.75
N ILE A 121 19.18 1.76 -1.69
CA ILE A 121 17.91 1.92 -2.41
C ILE A 121 16.96 2.79 -1.57
N PRO A 122 16.41 3.87 -2.14
CA PRO A 122 15.43 4.71 -1.43
C PRO A 122 14.05 4.09 -1.38
N PHE A 123 13.35 4.31 -0.25
CA PHE A 123 11.99 3.87 0.01
C PHE A 123 11.19 4.91 0.79
N ILE A 124 9.87 4.80 0.74
CA ILE A 124 8.95 5.57 1.58
C ILE A 124 8.08 4.64 2.42
N VAL A 125 7.51 5.21 3.48
CA VAL A 125 6.56 4.52 4.34
C VAL A 125 5.28 5.35 4.50
N LYS A 126 4.13 4.69 4.56
CA LYS A 126 2.84 5.30 4.91
C LYS A 126 2.98 6.10 6.21
N ASP A 127 2.34 7.25 6.32
CA ASP A 127 2.55 8.17 7.45
C ASP A 127 2.04 7.66 8.80
N ASN A 128 1.41 6.51 8.85
CA ASN A 128 1.10 5.81 10.09
C ASN A 128 2.22 4.86 10.58
N ILE A 129 3.31 4.71 9.84
CA ILE A 129 4.47 3.88 10.22
C ILE A 129 5.55 4.80 10.83
N ALA A 130 5.85 4.60 12.11
CA ALA A 130 6.74 5.48 12.85
C ALA A 130 8.20 5.46 12.36
N SER A 131 8.79 6.64 12.23
CA SER A 131 10.24 6.81 12.10
C SER A 131 10.73 7.82 13.12
N LYS A 132 11.70 7.42 13.95
CA LYS A 132 12.30 8.32 14.94
C LYS A 132 13.47 9.07 14.33
N ASP A 133 13.16 10.09 13.59
CA ASP A 133 14.10 10.99 12.93
C ASP A 133 13.56 12.43 12.95
N LYS A 134 13.82 13.22 11.93
CA LYS A 134 13.35 14.60 11.82
C LYS A 134 11.97 14.73 11.21
N MET A 135 11.40 13.62 10.69
CA MET A 135 10.05 13.59 10.17
C MET A 135 9.05 13.25 11.27
N GLU A 136 7.81 13.60 11.02
CA GLU A 136 6.68 13.31 11.90
C GLU A 136 5.97 12.02 11.49
N THR A 137 5.19 11.45 12.39
CA THR A 137 4.30 10.31 12.14
C THR A 137 2.92 10.70 12.64
N THR A 138 2.02 11.03 11.71
CA THR A 138 0.79 11.74 12.05
C THR A 138 -0.49 11.06 11.57
N ALA A 139 -0.39 9.95 10.83
CA ALA A 139 -1.53 9.35 10.13
C ALA A 139 -2.32 10.38 9.27
N GLY A 140 -1.62 11.41 8.77
CA GLY A 140 -2.21 12.48 7.96
C GLY A 140 -2.96 13.56 8.76
N SER A 141 -3.00 13.50 10.08
CA SER A 141 -3.74 14.43 10.93
C SER A 141 -2.85 15.55 11.48
N TRP A 142 -3.41 16.74 11.61
CA TRP A 142 -2.80 17.86 12.31
C TRP A 142 -2.71 17.65 13.83
N ALA A 143 -3.56 16.79 14.40
CA ALA A 143 -3.59 16.49 15.82
C ALA A 143 -2.26 15.95 16.36
N LEU A 144 -1.50 15.22 15.53
CA LEU A 144 -0.23 14.63 15.94
C LEU A 144 0.99 15.42 15.48
N VAL A 145 0.82 16.58 14.83
CA VAL A 145 1.96 17.43 14.43
C VAL A 145 2.71 17.91 15.68
N GLY A 146 4.03 17.75 15.65
CA GLY A 146 4.92 18.07 16.77
C GLY A 146 5.06 16.94 17.80
N SER A 147 4.26 15.88 17.73
CA SER A 147 4.43 14.70 18.58
C SER A 147 5.73 13.97 18.26
N ILE A 148 6.29 13.29 19.25
CA ILE A 148 7.53 12.54 19.11
C ILE A 148 7.28 11.09 19.45
N VAL A 149 7.52 10.21 18.47
CA VAL A 149 7.47 8.75 18.65
C VAL A 149 8.65 8.28 19.50
N PRO A 150 8.49 7.24 20.34
CA PRO A 150 9.57 6.77 21.20
C PRO A 150 10.73 6.13 20.42
N ARG A 151 10.44 5.53 19.26
CA ARG A 151 11.39 4.74 18.44
C ARG A 151 10.88 4.55 17.02
N ASP A 152 11.75 4.05 16.13
CA ASP A 152 11.33 3.54 14.81
C ASP A 152 10.30 2.39 14.98
N ALA A 153 9.36 2.29 14.06
CA ALA A 153 8.65 1.04 13.84
C ALA A 153 9.65 -0.09 13.52
N HIS A 154 9.33 -1.32 13.93
CA HIS A 154 10.24 -2.45 13.74
C HIS A 154 10.67 -2.59 12.27
N VAL A 155 9.70 -2.52 11.37
CA VAL A 155 9.93 -2.62 9.91
C VAL A 155 10.85 -1.52 9.36
N VAL A 156 10.77 -0.30 9.90
CA VAL A 156 11.68 0.81 9.54
C VAL A 156 13.09 0.53 10.03
N ALA A 157 13.23 0.07 11.28
CA ALA A 157 14.53 -0.30 11.84
C ALA A 157 15.20 -1.41 11.01
N GLN A 158 14.44 -2.42 10.58
CA GLN A 158 14.93 -3.51 9.74
C GLN A 158 15.39 -3.02 8.36
N LEU A 159 14.63 -2.14 7.70
CA LEU A 159 15.04 -1.55 6.42
C LEU A 159 16.29 -0.68 6.54
N ARG A 160 16.42 0.09 7.64
CA ARG A 160 17.66 0.83 7.93
C ARG A 160 18.86 -0.11 8.14
N GLN A 161 18.65 -1.26 8.80
CA GLN A 161 19.68 -2.30 8.96
C GLN A 161 20.06 -2.93 7.63
N ALA A 162 19.09 -3.17 6.72
CA ALA A 162 19.35 -3.62 5.35
C ALA A 162 20.07 -2.57 4.48
N GLY A 163 20.27 -1.36 5.00
CA GLY A 163 20.96 -0.27 4.31
C GLY A 163 20.11 0.53 3.35
N ALA A 164 18.80 0.35 3.36
CA ALA A 164 17.87 1.18 2.59
C ALA A 164 17.86 2.63 3.08
N VAL A 165 17.46 3.55 2.20
CA VAL A 165 17.42 4.99 2.47
C VAL A 165 15.97 5.44 2.65
N LEU A 166 15.57 5.77 3.87
CA LEU A 166 14.23 6.32 4.09
C LEU A 166 14.15 7.71 3.43
N PHE A 167 13.32 7.81 2.40
CA PHE A 167 13.20 8.98 1.55
C PHE A 167 12.14 9.95 2.05
N GLY A 168 11.06 9.43 2.66
CA GLY A 168 9.97 10.27 3.15
C GLY A 168 8.80 9.46 3.71
N LYS A 169 7.77 10.22 4.10
CA LYS A 169 6.45 9.73 4.50
C LYS A 169 5.48 9.87 3.36
N ALA A 170 4.71 8.83 3.09
CA ALA A 170 3.68 8.81 2.05
C ALA A 170 2.35 9.33 2.57
N THR A 171 1.63 10.07 1.73
CA THR A 171 0.23 10.44 1.94
C THR A 171 -0.64 9.19 2.10
N LEU A 172 -1.76 9.32 2.81
CA LEU A 172 -2.69 8.23 3.08
C LEU A 172 -4.10 8.81 3.23
N SER A 173 -5.13 7.95 3.20
CA SER A 173 -6.42 8.31 3.78
C SER A 173 -6.24 8.48 5.29
N GLU A 174 -6.79 9.54 5.85
CA GLU A 174 -6.51 9.93 7.23
C GLU A 174 -6.89 8.85 8.23
N TRP A 175 -5.97 8.55 9.16
CA TRP A 175 -6.09 7.46 10.14
C TRP A 175 -6.40 6.10 9.51
N ALA A 176 -5.89 5.89 8.28
CA ALA A 176 -6.10 4.68 7.50
C ALA A 176 -7.59 4.31 7.34
N ASP A 177 -8.46 5.33 7.21
CA ASP A 177 -9.91 5.32 7.05
C ASP A 177 -10.72 5.25 8.35
N MET A 178 -10.13 4.90 9.49
CA MET A 178 -10.86 4.76 10.77
C MET A 178 -11.55 6.03 11.27
N ARG A 179 -11.18 7.20 10.75
CA ARG A 179 -11.77 8.46 11.17
C ARG A 179 -13.26 8.56 10.81
N SER A 180 -13.62 8.17 9.58
CA SER A 180 -14.93 8.47 9.00
C SER A 180 -15.37 7.33 8.09
N ASN A 181 -16.65 6.93 8.15
CA ASN A 181 -17.22 5.92 7.27
C ASN A 181 -17.61 6.45 5.88
N ASN A 182 -17.48 7.76 5.67
CA ASN A 182 -17.77 8.38 4.38
C ASN A 182 -16.76 9.50 4.10
N TYR A 183 -15.73 9.17 3.36
CA TYR A 183 -14.53 9.98 3.12
C TYR A 183 -14.04 9.87 1.66
N SER A 184 -13.13 10.75 1.30
CA SER A 184 -12.42 10.68 0.01
C SER A 184 -11.13 9.89 0.17
N GLU A 185 -11.00 8.78 -0.56
CA GLU A 185 -9.80 7.96 -0.54
C GLU A 185 -8.53 8.75 -0.88
N GLY A 186 -7.50 8.55 -0.07
CA GLY A 186 -6.23 9.24 -0.22
C GLY A 186 -6.23 10.69 0.25
N TYR A 187 -7.30 11.15 0.91
CA TYR A 187 -7.35 12.48 1.52
C TYR A 187 -6.98 12.42 3.01
N SER A 188 -6.25 13.43 3.44
CA SER A 188 -6.00 13.68 4.87
C SER A 188 -5.94 15.17 5.14
N GLY A 189 -6.31 15.59 6.34
CA GLY A 189 -6.31 17.01 6.73
C GLY A 189 -4.94 17.67 6.57
N ARG A 190 -3.87 16.96 6.94
CA ARG A 190 -2.49 17.45 6.83
C ARG A 190 -1.92 17.32 5.41
N GLY A 191 -2.24 16.24 4.71
CA GLY A 191 -1.66 15.91 3.41
C GLY A 191 -2.45 16.45 2.21
N GLY A 192 -3.76 16.66 2.37
CA GLY A 192 -4.65 16.92 1.23
C GLY A 192 -4.89 15.66 0.39
N GLN A 193 -5.37 15.81 -0.84
CA GLN A 193 -5.74 14.72 -1.72
C GLN A 193 -4.55 14.12 -2.47
N CYS A 194 -4.24 12.86 -2.24
CA CYS A 194 -3.42 12.03 -3.14
C CYS A 194 -4.23 11.70 -4.40
N ARG A 195 -3.58 11.66 -5.57
CA ARG A 195 -4.24 11.41 -6.87
C ARG A 195 -3.50 10.36 -7.66
N SER A 196 -4.24 9.54 -8.39
CA SER A 196 -3.64 8.56 -9.29
C SER A 196 -2.92 9.25 -10.48
N ALA A 197 -1.72 8.78 -10.78
CA ALA A 197 -0.98 9.22 -11.97
C ALA A 197 -1.60 8.70 -13.30
N TYR A 198 -2.54 7.78 -13.24
CA TYR A 198 -3.28 7.28 -14.40
C TYR A 198 -4.41 8.23 -14.79
N ASN A 199 -5.15 8.69 -13.79
CA ASN A 199 -6.21 9.68 -13.95
C ASN A 199 -6.28 10.56 -12.69
N LEU A 200 -5.96 11.84 -12.84
CA LEU A 200 -5.87 12.82 -11.74
C LEU A 200 -7.23 13.14 -11.09
N THR A 201 -8.33 12.76 -11.72
CA THR A 201 -9.70 13.02 -11.23
C THR A 201 -10.37 11.78 -10.65
N THR A 202 -9.64 10.66 -10.56
CA THR A 202 -10.19 9.38 -10.10
C THR A 202 -9.55 8.97 -8.79
N ASN A 203 -10.30 8.27 -7.95
CA ASN A 203 -9.87 7.67 -6.70
C ASN A 203 -8.56 6.87 -6.88
N PRO A 204 -7.48 7.20 -6.14
CA PRO A 204 -6.19 6.51 -6.25
C PRO A 204 -6.17 5.13 -5.58
N GLY A 205 -7.24 4.75 -4.87
CA GLY A 205 -7.22 3.65 -3.90
C GLY A 205 -6.59 4.06 -2.58
N GLY A 206 -6.94 3.34 -1.54
CA GLY A 206 -6.46 3.61 -0.17
C GLY A 206 -6.57 2.39 0.75
N SER A 207 -6.19 2.63 1.96
CA SER A 207 -5.69 3.88 2.55
C SER A 207 -4.20 4.17 2.30
N SER A 208 -3.38 3.22 1.75
CA SER A 208 -1.96 3.44 1.45
C SER A 208 -1.73 4.14 0.09
N SER A 209 -2.52 5.16 -0.20
CA SER A 209 -2.59 5.85 -1.49
C SER A 209 -1.25 6.37 -1.99
N GLY A 210 -0.58 7.20 -1.18
CA GLY A 210 0.69 7.81 -1.55
C GLY A 210 1.81 6.79 -1.75
N SER A 211 1.82 5.72 -0.96
CA SER A 211 2.78 4.61 -1.11
C SER A 211 2.66 3.96 -2.49
N ALA A 212 1.43 3.61 -2.90
CA ALA A 212 1.19 2.98 -4.18
C ALA A 212 1.42 3.95 -5.37
N VAL A 213 0.88 5.16 -5.29
CA VAL A 213 1.00 6.18 -6.34
C VAL A 213 2.47 6.55 -6.58
N ALA A 214 3.28 6.70 -5.53
CA ALA A 214 4.70 7.03 -5.68
C ALA A 214 5.48 5.94 -6.41
N VAL A 215 5.23 4.66 -6.10
CA VAL A 215 5.83 3.52 -6.81
C VAL A 215 5.37 3.50 -8.26
N ALA A 216 4.07 3.69 -8.51
CA ALA A 216 3.48 3.68 -9.84
C ALA A 216 4.02 4.80 -10.74
N ALA A 217 4.19 6.00 -10.20
CA ALA A 217 4.66 7.18 -10.92
C ALA A 217 6.20 7.26 -11.07
N ASN A 218 6.92 6.21 -10.66
CA ASN A 218 8.39 6.20 -10.63
C ASN A 218 9.00 7.31 -9.74
N VAL A 219 8.30 7.68 -8.65
CA VAL A 219 8.79 8.62 -7.64
C VAL A 219 9.70 7.93 -6.61
N ILE A 220 9.54 6.62 -6.46
CA ILE A 220 10.31 5.80 -5.52
C ILE A 220 10.51 4.37 -6.05
N ALA A 221 11.49 3.63 -5.51
CA ALA A 221 11.75 2.25 -5.92
C ALA A 221 10.71 1.28 -5.36
N PHE A 222 10.44 1.35 -4.05
CA PHE A 222 9.46 0.54 -3.33
C PHE A 222 8.90 1.32 -2.14
N ALA A 223 7.81 0.84 -1.57
CA ALA A 223 7.17 1.48 -0.44
C ALA A 223 6.60 0.46 0.56
N LEU A 224 6.39 0.91 1.80
CA LEU A 224 5.57 0.19 2.78
C LEU A 224 4.21 0.86 2.91
N GLY A 225 3.19 0.03 3.06
CA GLY A 225 1.86 0.41 3.49
C GLY A 225 1.40 -0.42 4.67
N THR A 226 0.17 -0.17 5.10
CA THR A 226 -0.52 -0.99 6.10
C THR A 226 -1.87 -1.39 5.56
N GLU A 227 -2.34 -2.56 5.96
CA GLU A 227 -3.67 -3.04 5.62
C GLU A 227 -4.33 -3.65 6.85
N THR A 228 -5.53 -3.18 7.12
CA THR A 228 -6.49 -3.80 8.02
C THR A 228 -7.53 -4.53 7.21
N ASP A 229 -8.02 -3.84 6.16
CA ASP A 229 -8.92 -4.35 5.14
C ASP A 229 -8.67 -3.62 3.82
N GLY A 230 -8.09 -4.27 2.82
CA GLY A 230 -7.88 -3.75 1.47
C GLY A 230 -6.78 -2.71 1.28
N SER A 231 -6.27 -2.08 2.32
CA SER A 231 -5.42 -0.87 2.25
C SER A 231 -4.01 -1.05 1.65
N VAL A 232 -3.62 -2.25 1.23
CA VAL A 232 -2.44 -2.55 0.39
C VAL A 232 -2.89 -3.06 -0.97
N ILE A 233 -3.84 -3.97 -0.98
CA ILE A 233 -4.28 -4.64 -2.22
C ILE A 233 -5.03 -3.68 -3.13
N ASN A 234 -5.99 -2.90 -2.59
CA ASN A 234 -6.76 -1.93 -3.37
C ASN A 234 -5.88 -0.83 -4.01
N PRO A 235 -5.04 -0.07 -3.28
CA PRO A 235 -4.19 0.92 -3.94
C PRO A 235 -3.14 0.31 -4.87
N ALA A 236 -2.68 -0.94 -4.65
CA ALA A 236 -1.74 -1.59 -5.57
C ALA A 236 -2.40 -1.90 -6.92
N GLU A 237 -3.60 -2.50 -6.91
CA GLU A 237 -4.30 -2.85 -8.13
C GLU A 237 -4.70 -1.61 -8.93
N ARG A 238 -5.21 -0.56 -8.28
CA ARG A 238 -5.61 0.71 -8.90
C ARG A 238 -4.41 1.54 -9.43
N ASN A 239 -3.19 1.16 -9.12
CA ASN A 239 -1.97 1.81 -9.58
C ASN A 239 -1.05 0.89 -10.40
N SER A 240 -1.57 -0.25 -10.89
CA SER A 240 -0.85 -1.19 -11.78
C SER A 240 0.52 -1.61 -11.23
N ILE A 241 0.60 -1.89 -9.94
CA ILE A 241 1.82 -2.35 -9.27
C ILE A 241 1.56 -3.65 -8.50
N VAL A 242 2.62 -4.23 -7.99
CA VAL A 242 2.53 -5.39 -7.10
C VAL A 242 2.36 -4.90 -5.67
N GLY A 243 1.32 -5.40 -5.00
CA GLY A 243 1.11 -5.28 -3.57
C GLY A 243 1.13 -6.65 -2.91
N ILE A 244 1.78 -6.78 -1.77
CA ILE A 244 1.76 -7.99 -0.94
C ILE A 244 1.23 -7.61 0.43
N LYS A 245 0.04 -8.11 0.76
CA LYS A 245 -0.45 -8.17 2.13
C LYS A 245 -0.03 -9.52 2.69
N PRO A 246 0.85 -9.57 3.68
CA PRO A 246 1.27 -10.84 4.27
C PRO A 246 0.23 -11.42 5.23
N THR A 247 0.44 -12.64 5.68
CA THR A 247 -0.25 -13.21 6.83
C THR A 247 -0.08 -12.31 8.05
N VAL A 248 -1.16 -12.07 8.79
CA VAL A 248 -1.12 -11.30 10.05
C VAL A 248 -0.11 -11.95 11.01
N GLY A 249 0.85 -11.17 11.47
CA GLY A 249 1.96 -11.65 12.30
C GLY A 249 3.23 -12.05 11.52
N LEU A 250 3.25 -11.98 10.19
CA LEU A 250 4.51 -12.17 9.45
C LEU A 250 5.41 -10.95 9.58
N THR A 251 4.85 -9.75 9.53
CA THR A 251 5.54 -8.47 9.72
C THR A 251 5.09 -7.83 11.03
N SER A 252 6.02 -7.23 11.77
CA SER A 252 5.70 -6.56 13.03
C SER A 252 4.95 -5.24 12.81
N ARG A 253 3.95 -5.01 13.65
CA ARG A 253 3.17 -3.76 13.70
C ARG A 253 3.63 -2.83 14.83
N ALA A 254 4.68 -3.22 15.56
CA ALA A 254 5.22 -2.39 16.65
C ALA A 254 5.76 -1.07 16.13
N GLY A 255 5.15 0.03 16.58
CA GLY A 255 5.43 1.39 16.12
C GLY A 255 4.62 1.81 14.89
N VAL A 256 3.58 1.05 14.53
CA VAL A 256 2.56 1.46 13.56
C VAL A 256 1.35 1.98 14.31
N ILE A 257 0.74 3.09 13.84
CA ILE A 257 -0.54 3.57 14.36
C ILE A 257 -1.58 2.51 14.05
N PRO A 258 -2.22 1.92 15.08
CA PRO A 258 -3.03 0.71 14.92
C PRO A 258 -4.47 0.98 14.54
N GLU A 259 -5.11 -0.05 14.00
CA GLU A 259 -6.57 -0.18 13.91
C GLU A 259 -7.04 -1.39 14.73
N SER A 260 -6.79 -2.61 14.22
CA SER A 260 -7.14 -3.86 14.90
C SER A 260 -5.97 -4.82 14.92
N GLU A 261 -5.62 -5.34 16.10
CA GLU A 261 -4.57 -6.37 16.23
C GLU A 261 -4.92 -7.67 15.51
N HIS A 262 -6.18 -7.88 15.15
CA HIS A 262 -6.64 -9.11 14.51
C HIS A 262 -6.43 -9.11 12.99
N GLN A 263 -6.36 -7.93 12.35
CA GLN A 263 -6.28 -7.77 10.90
C GLN A 263 -5.05 -6.99 10.43
N ASP A 264 -4.56 -6.02 11.22
CA ASP A 264 -3.46 -5.15 10.81
C ASP A 264 -2.24 -5.94 10.34
N SER A 265 -1.71 -5.52 9.20
CA SER A 265 -0.44 -6.00 8.65
C SER A 265 0.35 -4.86 7.99
N VAL A 266 1.68 -4.95 8.00
CA VAL A 266 2.53 -4.08 7.18
C VAL A 266 2.83 -4.82 5.88
N GLY A 267 2.34 -4.26 4.79
CA GLY A 267 2.55 -4.79 3.44
C GLY A 267 3.54 -3.97 2.62
N VAL A 268 3.85 -4.47 1.45
CA VAL A 268 4.90 -3.92 0.58
C VAL A 268 4.38 -3.64 -0.82
N PHE A 269 4.91 -2.60 -1.46
CA PHE A 269 4.66 -2.24 -2.85
C PHE A 269 5.94 -2.27 -3.67
N GLY A 270 5.87 -2.84 -4.87
CA GLY A 270 6.94 -2.82 -5.85
C GLY A 270 6.41 -2.75 -7.28
N ARG A 271 7.23 -2.30 -8.23
CA ARG A 271 6.86 -2.35 -9.65
C ARG A 271 6.93 -3.76 -10.21
N THR A 272 7.72 -4.61 -9.59
CA THR A 272 7.84 -6.03 -9.92
C THR A 272 7.62 -6.89 -8.67
N VAL A 273 7.23 -8.15 -8.87
CA VAL A 273 7.13 -9.11 -7.76
C VAL A 273 8.46 -9.22 -7.02
N ARG A 274 9.59 -9.24 -7.73
CA ARG A 274 10.93 -9.31 -7.14
C ARG A 274 11.23 -8.11 -6.25
N ASP A 275 10.91 -6.89 -6.68
CA ASP A 275 11.18 -5.69 -5.90
C ASP A 275 10.35 -5.66 -4.60
N ALA A 276 9.07 -6.07 -4.69
CA ALA A 276 8.21 -6.23 -3.51
C ALA A 276 8.74 -7.31 -2.55
N VAL A 277 9.23 -8.44 -3.08
CA VAL A 277 9.79 -9.54 -2.28
C VAL A 277 11.09 -9.12 -1.58
N TYR A 278 11.95 -8.31 -2.20
CA TYR A 278 13.12 -7.76 -1.51
C TYR A 278 12.73 -6.92 -0.28
N ALA A 279 11.66 -6.13 -0.38
CA ALA A 279 11.15 -5.37 0.74
C ALA A 279 10.57 -6.29 1.83
N LEU A 280 9.78 -7.31 1.45
CA LEU A 280 9.23 -8.30 2.39
C LEU A 280 10.35 -9.06 3.12
N ASP A 281 11.38 -9.49 2.40
CA ASP A 281 12.54 -10.20 2.96
C ASP A 281 13.30 -9.37 4.00
N ALA A 282 13.23 -8.05 3.90
CA ALA A 282 13.89 -7.17 4.86
C ALA A 282 13.08 -6.94 6.14
N ILE A 283 11.76 -7.16 6.11
CA ILE A 283 10.87 -6.73 7.22
C ILE A 283 10.15 -7.87 7.95
N TYR A 284 10.16 -9.11 7.41
CA TYR A 284 9.57 -10.24 8.14
C TYR A 284 10.45 -10.65 9.32
N GLY A 285 9.84 -11.22 10.34
CA GLY A 285 10.57 -11.75 11.49
C GLY A 285 9.83 -11.52 12.81
N VAL A 286 10.29 -12.22 13.85
CA VAL A 286 9.72 -12.14 15.20
C VAL A 286 10.16 -10.85 15.88
N ASP A 287 9.21 -10.10 16.41
CA ASP A 287 9.43 -8.93 17.26
C ASP A 287 8.71 -9.14 18.62
N GLN A 288 9.44 -9.08 19.72
CA GLN A 288 8.86 -9.27 21.06
C GLN A 288 7.83 -8.18 21.45
N ARG A 289 7.79 -7.07 20.73
CA ARG A 289 6.83 -5.96 20.94
C ARG A 289 5.49 -6.20 20.24
N ASP A 290 5.45 -7.15 19.31
CA ASP A 290 4.23 -7.61 18.63
C ASP A 290 4.11 -9.13 18.80
N ASN A 291 3.29 -9.54 19.75
CA ASN A 291 3.13 -10.96 20.12
C ASN A 291 2.60 -11.84 18.98
N TYR A 292 1.85 -11.28 18.03
CA TYR A 292 1.38 -12.01 16.85
C TYR A 292 2.53 -12.54 15.99
N THR A 293 3.67 -11.84 15.99
CA THR A 293 4.83 -12.29 15.20
C THR A 293 5.43 -13.60 15.67
N SER A 294 5.15 -14.04 16.90
CA SER A 294 5.62 -15.33 17.40
C SER A 294 5.01 -16.53 16.65
N ALA A 295 3.81 -16.35 16.07
CA ALA A 295 3.11 -17.38 15.32
C ALA A 295 3.82 -17.77 14.01
N GLN A 296 4.73 -16.95 13.51
CA GLN A 296 5.49 -17.27 12.29
C GLN A 296 6.59 -18.33 12.50
N GLN A 297 6.90 -18.68 13.74
CA GLN A 297 7.93 -19.68 14.02
C GLN A 297 7.60 -21.04 13.39
N GLY A 298 8.53 -21.57 12.59
CA GLY A 298 8.33 -22.81 11.84
C GLY A 298 7.62 -22.67 10.49
N HIS A 299 7.10 -21.48 10.18
CA HIS A 299 6.41 -21.19 8.92
C HIS A 299 7.24 -20.35 7.94
N THR A 300 8.26 -19.66 8.42
CA THR A 300 9.10 -18.80 7.57
C THR A 300 10.29 -19.53 6.97
N PRO A 301 10.66 -19.22 5.72
CA PRO A 301 11.77 -19.88 5.05
C PRO A 301 13.12 -19.38 5.60
N SER A 302 14.06 -20.30 5.78
CA SER A 302 15.41 -19.98 6.33
C SER A 302 16.29 -19.11 5.43
N LYS A 303 15.95 -19.00 4.13
CA LYS A 303 16.75 -18.26 3.11
C LYS A 303 15.97 -17.09 2.49
N GLY A 304 14.91 -16.62 3.17
CA GLY A 304 14.04 -15.57 2.66
C GLY A 304 13.11 -16.02 1.54
N TYR A 305 12.28 -15.11 1.09
CA TYR A 305 11.22 -15.37 0.12
C TYR A 305 11.67 -15.26 -1.33
N VAL A 306 12.79 -14.59 -1.63
CA VAL A 306 13.37 -14.49 -2.98
C VAL A 306 13.61 -15.86 -3.64
N GLN A 307 13.90 -16.90 -2.86
CA GLN A 307 14.12 -18.25 -3.39
C GLN A 307 12.90 -18.86 -4.09
N PHE A 308 11.69 -18.34 -3.85
CA PHE A 308 10.45 -18.84 -4.46
C PHE A 308 10.07 -18.14 -5.77
N LEU A 309 10.78 -17.09 -6.16
CA LEU A 309 10.57 -16.45 -7.45
C LEU A 309 10.73 -17.46 -8.59
N SER A 310 9.76 -17.47 -9.49
CA SER A 310 9.65 -18.46 -10.55
C SER A 310 9.45 -17.81 -11.92
N LYS A 311 9.61 -18.62 -12.96
CA LYS A 311 9.35 -18.27 -14.35
C LYS A 311 8.04 -18.91 -14.83
N LYS A 312 7.47 -18.43 -15.94
CA LYS A 312 6.22 -18.93 -16.53
C LYS A 312 6.13 -20.44 -16.70
N ASN A 313 7.28 -21.13 -16.89
CA ASN A 313 7.28 -22.59 -16.99
C ASN A 313 6.77 -23.30 -15.73
N ALA A 314 6.80 -22.67 -14.57
CA ALA A 314 6.23 -23.21 -13.33
C ALA A 314 4.71 -23.38 -13.44
N LEU A 315 4.02 -22.56 -14.25
CA LEU A 315 2.57 -22.60 -14.43
C LEU A 315 2.05 -23.95 -14.93
N LYS A 316 2.87 -24.76 -15.61
CA LYS A 316 2.50 -26.12 -16.05
C LYS A 316 2.07 -27.04 -14.90
N ASN A 317 2.48 -26.74 -13.68
CA ASN A 317 2.19 -27.54 -12.50
C ASN A 317 1.17 -26.83 -11.58
N ALA A 318 0.60 -25.70 -12.03
CA ALA A 318 -0.33 -24.94 -11.25
C ALA A 318 -1.77 -25.40 -11.49
N THR A 319 -2.56 -25.40 -10.43
CA THR A 319 -4.02 -25.56 -10.50
C THR A 319 -4.65 -24.41 -9.72
N PHE A 320 -5.32 -23.50 -10.41
CA PHE A 320 -5.97 -22.34 -9.81
C PHE A 320 -7.48 -22.50 -9.76
N GLY A 321 -8.08 -21.93 -8.73
CA GLY A 321 -9.51 -21.82 -8.59
C GLY A 321 -10.03 -20.45 -9.00
N LEU A 322 -11.22 -20.41 -9.60
CA LEU A 322 -11.98 -19.19 -9.84
C LEU A 322 -13.29 -19.26 -9.05
N PRO A 323 -13.39 -18.54 -7.93
CA PRO A 323 -14.62 -18.45 -7.15
C PRO A 323 -15.59 -17.48 -7.83
N TRP A 324 -16.37 -18.03 -8.78
CA TRP A 324 -17.20 -17.24 -9.67
C TRP A 324 -18.33 -16.53 -8.95
N GLN A 325 -19.11 -17.27 -8.18
CA GLN A 325 -20.26 -16.73 -7.45
C GLN A 325 -19.83 -15.88 -6.27
N SER A 326 -18.67 -16.19 -5.68
CA SER A 326 -18.14 -15.42 -4.57
C SER A 326 -17.65 -14.03 -5.01
N PHE A 327 -16.96 -13.93 -6.15
CA PHE A 327 -16.29 -12.68 -6.54
C PHE A 327 -16.50 -12.29 -8.01
N TRP A 328 -16.23 -13.17 -8.95
CA TRP A 328 -16.14 -12.82 -10.36
C TRP A 328 -17.42 -12.21 -10.93
N GLN A 329 -18.59 -12.68 -10.49
CA GLN A 329 -19.87 -12.15 -10.97
C GLN A 329 -20.12 -10.69 -10.60
N TYR A 330 -19.42 -10.17 -9.60
CA TYR A 330 -19.55 -8.77 -9.14
C TYR A 330 -18.57 -7.81 -9.83
N ALA A 331 -17.54 -8.32 -10.50
CA ALA A 331 -16.65 -7.50 -11.31
C ALA A 331 -17.40 -6.94 -12.54
N ASP A 332 -17.06 -5.71 -12.94
CA ASP A 332 -17.67 -5.14 -14.12
C ASP A 332 -17.30 -5.90 -15.42
N ALA A 333 -18.10 -5.73 -16.46
CA ALA A 333 -17.96 -6.52 -17.68
C ALA A 333 -16.60 -6.33 -18.38
N GLU A 334 -16.06 -5.11 -18.40
CA GLU A 334 -14.74 -4.84 -19.00
C GLU A 334 -13.62 -5.50 -18.19
N GLN A 335 -13.71 -5.44 -16.88
CA GLN A 335 -12.76 -6.09 -15.98
C GLN A 335 -12.81 -7.61 -16.13
N GLN A 336 -14.00 -8.20 -16.12
CA GLN A 336 -14.18 -9.64 -16.36
C GLN A 336 -13.54 -10.07 -17.68
N GLU A 337 -13.86 -9.38 -18.79
CA GLU A 337 -13.32 -9.70 -20.11
C GLU A 337 -11.79 -9.70 -20.11
N GLN A 338 -11.19 -8.61 -19.64
CA GLN A 338 -9.73 -8.45 -19.65
C GLN A 338 -9.03 -9.45 -18.70
N LEU A 339 -9.57 -9.71 -17.51
CA LEU A 339 -9.01 -10.69 -16.59
C LEU A 339 -9.17 -12.12 -17.11
N LEU A 340 -10.29 -12.46 -17.76
CA LEU A 340 -10.47 -13.77 -18.39
C LEU A 340 -9.50 -14.01 -19.55
N GLU A 341 -9.11 -12.97 -20.30
CA GLU A 341 -8.02 -13.09 -21.27
C GLU A 341 -6.69 -13.44 -20.60
N LEU A 342 -6.36 -12.83 -19.45
CA LEU A 342 -5.18 -13.18 -18.66
C LEU A 342 -5.28 -14.62 -18.13
N ILE A 343 -6.44 -15.05 -17.64
CA ILE A 343 -6.69 -16.43 -17.21
C ILE A 343 -6.48 -17.42 -18.38
N ASN A 344 -6.97 -17.09 -19.57
CA ASN A 344 -6.74 -17.92 -20.77
C ASN A 344 -5.26 -17.98 -21.16
N LEU A 345 -4.51 -16.91 -20.97
CA LEU A 345 -3.06 -16.88 -21.16
C LEU A 345 -2.35 -17.81 -20.16
N ILE A 346 -2.74 -17.75 -18.88
CA ILE A 346 -2.22 -18.62 -17.81
C ILE A 346 -2.54 -20.09 -18.12
N LYS A 347 -3.76 -20.39 -18.58
CA LYS A 347 -4.16 -21.73 -19.03
C LYS A 347 -3.34 -22.20 -20.22
N SER A 348 -3.09 -21.33 -21.20
CA SER A 348 -2.28 -21.62 -22.37
C SER A 348 -0.80 -21.89 -22.03
N ALA A 349 -0.32 -21.34 -20.92
CA ALA A 349 1.01 -21.65 -20.37
C ALA A 349 1.08 -23.02 -19.66
N GLY A 350 -0.05 -23.73 -19.56
CA GLY A 350 -0.15 -25.10 -19.05
C GLY A 350 -0.79 -25.25 -17.69
N ALA A 351 -1.28 -24.16 -17.08
CA ALA A 351 -2.00 -24.25 -15.81
C ALA A 351 -3.40 -24.86 -15.98
N THR A 352 -3.85 -25.57 -14.96
CA THR A 352 -5.24 -26.02 -14.84
C THR A 352 -6.06 -24.93 -14.16
N ILE A 353 -7.25 -24.64 -14.71
CA ILE A 353 -8.20 -23.68 -14.13
C ILE A 353 -9.46 -24.42 -13.76
N ILE A 354 -9.89 -24.32 -12.51
CA ILE A 354 -11.12 -24.92 -11.99
C ILE A 354 -12.10 -23.77 -11.67
N ASN A 355 -13.24 -23.77 -12.30
CA ASN A 355 -14.31 -22.79 -12.04
C ASN A 355 -15.14 -23.21 -10.83
N ASN A 356 -15.87 -22.25 -10.27
CA ASN A 356 -16.81 -22.46 -9.15
C ASN A 356 -16.15 -23.08 -7.91
N THR A 357 -14.97 -22.58 -7.58
CA THR A 357 -14.28 -22.92 -6.33
C THR A 357 -14.69 -21.94 -5.24
N GLU A 358 -15.97 -21.97 -4.88
CA GLU A 358 -16.60 -20.94 -4.08
C GLU A 358 -16.10 -20.92 -2.62
N ILE A 359 -16.08 -19.72 -2.04
CA ILE A 359 -15.93 -19.54 -0.59
C ILE A 359 -17.16 -20.19 0.08
N THR A 360 -16.95 -21.10 1.02
CA THR A 360 -18.05 -21.67 1.78
C THR A 360 -18.82 -20.56 2.50
N ASN A 361 -20.13 -20.56 2.40
CA ASN A 361 -21.03 -19.52 2.93
C ASN A 361 -20.86 -18.14 2.27
N TYR A 362 -20.38 -18.08 1.03
CA TYR A 362 -20.19 -16.82 0.31
C TYR A 362 -21.46 -15.96 0.27
N GLU A 363 -22.63 -16.56 0.25
CA GLU A 363 -23.92 -15.85 0.29
C GLU A 363 -24.10 -15.04 1.57
N THR A 364 -23.48 -15.46 2.66
CA THR A 364 -23.46 -14.74 3.94
C THR A 364 -22.32 -13.73 4.02
N LEU A 365 -21.15 -14.07 3.48
CA LEU A 365 -19.93 -13.27 3.63
C LEU A 365 -19.75 -12.22 2.52
N VAL A 366 -20.10 -12.57 1.27
CA VAL A 366 -19.65 -11.87 0.06
C VAL A 366 -20.76 -11.23 -0.73
N SER A 367 -22.00 -11.74 -0.65
CA SER A 367 -23.12 -11.18 -1.43
C SER A 367 -23.33 -9.71 -1.08
N PRO A 368 -24.00 -8.92 -1.95
CA PRO A 368 -24.30 -7.52 -1.65
C PRO A 368 -25.00 -7.31 -0.31
N ASP A 369 -25.75 -8.33 0.15
CA ASP A 369 -26.42 -8.33 1.45
C ASP A 369 -25.58 -9.05 2.52
N GLY A 370 -24.46 -9.66 2.17
CA GLY A 370 -23.62 -10.44 3.04
C GLY A 370 -22.71 -9.59 3.90
N TRP A 371 -21.82 -8.89 3.26
CA TRP A 371 -20.88 -8.03 3.97
C TRP A 371 -21.55 -6.73 4.43
N ASN A 372 -21.12 -6.23 5.55
CA ASN A 372 -21.68 -5.03 6.13
C ASN A 372 -20.72 -4.41 7.14
N TRP A 373 -19.90 -3.46 6.66
CA TRP A 373 -18.94 -2.73 7.47
C TRP A 373 -19.60 -2.10 8.69
N ASP A 374 -20.64 -1.32 8.49
CA ASP A 374 -21.31 -0.59 9.56
C ASP A 374 -22.52 -1.30 10.16
N TYR A 375 -22.79 -2.54 9.75
CA TYR A 375 -23.95 -3.38 10.10
C TYR A 375 -25.30 -2.66 10.23
N GLY A 376 -25.31 -1.37 10.10
CA GLY A 376 -26.51 -0.55 10.11
C GLY A 376 -27.11 -0.31 8.74
N SER A 377 -26.38 -0.62 7.68
CA SER A 377 -26.80 -0.33 6.31
C SER A 377 -27.70 -1.42 5.71
N THR A 378 -27.21 -2.63 5.55
CA THR A 378 -27.90 -3.68 4.76
C THR A 378 -28.39 -4.84 5.63
N ARG A 379 -27.50 -5.50 6.36
CA ARG A 379 -27.87 -6.67 7.19
C ARG A 379 -28.24 -6.31 8.62
N GLY A 380 -27.49 -5.39 9.23
CA GLY A 380 -27.71 -4.98 10.61
C GLY A 380 -27.32 -6.00 11.67
N PHE A 381 -26.47 -7.01 11.35
CA PHE A 381 -26.08 -8.07 12.27
C PHE A 381 -24.74 -7.74 12.95
N ALA A 382 -24.84 -7.04 14.08
CA ALA A 382 -23.65 -6.61 14.82
C ALA A 382 -22.70 -7.76 15.23
N ASN A 383 -23.22 -8.97 15.44
CA ASN A 383 -22.45 -10.14 15.79
C ASN A 383 -21.84 -10.90 14.60
N GLU A 384 -21.94 -10.32 13.39
CA GLU A 384 -21.39 -10.86 12.14
C GLU A 384 -20.56 -9.84 11.38
N SER A 385 -20.38 -8.60 11.90
CA SER A 385 -19.69 -7.50 11.23
C SER A 385 -18.30 -7.29 11.81
N GLU A 386 -17.30 -7.09 10.93
CA GLU A 386 -15.94 -6.73 11.34
C GLU A 386 -15.91 -5.36 12.05
N TYR A 387 -16.73 -4.41 11.65
CA TYR A 387 -16.80 -3.10 12.29
C TYR A 387 -17.13 -3.18 13.79
N THR A 388 -17.84 -4.22 14.21
CA THR A 388 -18.16 -4.44 15.63
C THR A 388 -16.92 -4.61 16.49
N TYR A 389 -15.95 -5.40 16.05
CA TYR A 389 -14.72 -5.58 16.84
C TYR A 389 -13.65 -4.55 16.49
N ILE A 390 -13.53 -4.11 15.25
CA ILE A 390 -12.52 -3.12 14.85
C ILE A 390 -12.66 -1.83 15.64
N LYS A 391 -13.86 -1.30 15.81
CA LYS A 391 -14.07 -0.05 16.60
C LYS A 391 -13.71 -0.19 18.08
N VAL A 392 -13.86 -1.40 18.68
CA VAL A 392 -13.42 -1.68 20.06
C VAL A 392 -11.91 -1.82 20.14
N ASP A 393 -11.33 -2.55 19.17
CA ASP A 393 -9.88 -2.70 19.04
C ASP A 393 -9.22 -1.35 18.84
N PHE A 394 -9.75 -0.53 17.92
CA PHE A 394 -9.24 0.81 17.66
C PHE A 394 -9.21 1.66 18.92
N TYR A 395 -10.32 1.70 19.70
CA TYR A 395 -10.35 2.42 20.97
C TYR A 395 -9.20 2.02 21.90
N ASN A 396 -9.01 0.73 22.11
CA ASN A 396 -8.00 0.21 23.03
C ASN A 396 -6.58 0.43 22.49
N ASN A 397 -6.37 0.13 21.22
CA ASN A 397 -5.07 0.17 20.59
C ASN A 397 -4.57 1.59 20.38
N ILE A 398 -5.45 2.53 19.94
CA ILE A 398 -5.07 3.91 19.73
C ILE A 398 -4.74 4.62 21.05
N ASN A 399 -5.51 4.40 22.10
CA ASN A 399 -5.21 4.95 23.43
C ASN A 399 -3.84 4.48 23.93
N LYS A 400 -3.51 3.21 23.73
CA LYS A 400 -2.20 2.67 24.05
C LYS A 400 -1.09 3.34 23.25
N TYR A 401 -1.26 3.45 21.92
CA TYR A 401 -0.28 4.09 21.04
C TYR A 401 -0.04 5.56 21.44
N LEU A 402 -1.10 6.33 21.60
CA LEU A 402 -1.04 7.76 21.94
C LEU A 402 -0.36 7.99 23.29
N SER A 403 -0.54 7.08 24.26
CA SER A 403 0.08 7.18 25.58
C SER A 403 1.62 7.15 25.53
N GLU A 404 2.21 6.48 24.53
CA GLU A 404 3.67 6.39 24.34
C GLU A 404 4.29 7.65 23.71
N LEU A 405 3.48 8.49 23.04
CA LEU A 405 3.98 9.71 22.40
C LEU A 405 4.42 10.74 23.44
N THR A 406 5.42 11.54 23.07
CA THR A 406 5.87 12.70 23.86
C THR A 406 5.67 14.00 23.07
N ASN A 407 5.82 15.14 23.72
CA ASN A 407 5.63 16.46 23.11
C ASN A 407 4.24 16.67 22.47
N THR A 408 3.22 16.09 23.07
CA THR A 408 1.81 16.28 22.66
C THR A 408 0.87 16.10 23.84
N ASN A 409 -0.27 16.79 23.80
CA ASN A 409 -1.36 16.63 24.74
C ASN A 409 -2.39 15.58 24.28
N ILE A 410 -2.29 15.09 23.04
CA ILE A 410 -3.16 14.05 22.48
C ILE A 410 -2.71 12.70 23.05
N LYS A 411 -3.51 12.14 23.96
CA LYS A 411 -3.21 10.90 24.69
C LYS A 411 -4.30 9.84 24.58
N THR A 412 -5.46 10.24 24.15
CA THR A 412 -6.66 9.38 24.04
C THR A 412 -7.43 9.68 22.76
N ILE A 413 -8.31 8.76 22.38
CA ILE A 413 -9.25 8.98 21.28
C ILE A 413 -10.19 10.17 21.56
N GLN A 414 -10.51 10.44 22.85
CA GLN A 414 -11.31 11.61 23.22
C GLN A 414 -10.56 12.91 22.86
N ASP A 415 -9.25 12.99 23.15
CA ASP A 415 -8.45 14.16 22.79
C ASP A 415 -8.42 14.38 21.26
N LEU A 416 -8.41 13.29 20.47
CA LEU A 416 -8.51 13.38 19.00
C LEU A 416 -9.86 13.93 18.56
N VAL A 417 -10.94 13.42 19.13
CA VAL A 417 -12.32 13.88 18.83
C VAL A 417 -12.48 15.36 19.15
N ASP A 418 -12.02 15.76 20.33
CA ASP A 418 -12.09 17.16 20.77
C ASP A 418 -11.24 18.06 19.86
N TYR A 419 -10.00 17.62 19.52
CA TYR A 419 -9.15 18.36 18.60
C TYR A 419 -9.80 18.58 17.23
N ASN A 420 -10.44 17.56 16.67
CA ASN A 420 -11.10 17.67 15.36
C ASN A 420 -12.30 18.61 15.38
N PHE A 421 -13.07 18.66 16.46
CA PHE A 421 -14.15 19.65 16.63
C PHE A 421 -13.62 21.07 16.84
N ASP A 422 -12.57 21.23 17.64
CA ASP A 422 -11.97 22.54 17.91
C ASP A 422 -11.26 23.11 16.67
N ASN A 423 -10.84 22.23 15.72
CA ASN A 423 -10.16 22.58 14.49
C ASN A 423 -10.96 22.19 13.24
N ASP A 424 -12.27 22.37 13.26
CA ASP A 424 -13.21 21.91 12.23
C ASP A 424 -12.86 22.40 10.81
N GLY A 425 -12.26 23.58 10.67
CA GLY A 425 -11.83 24.14 9.38
C GLY A 425 -10.64 23.43 8.74
N THR A 426 -9.82 22.72 9.50
CA THR A 426 -8.63 21.98 9.02
C THR A 426 -8.75 20.48 9.15
N GLU A 427 -9.51 20.02 10.14
CA GLU A 427 -9.73 18.61 10.43
C GLU A 427 -11.15 18.13 10.10
N GLY A 428 -12.15 19.03 10.02
CA GLY A 428 -13.49 18.68 9.65
C GLY A 428 -14.17 17.72 10.64
N GLY A 429 -14.18 18.06 11.93
CA GLY A 429 -14.82 17.24 12.98
C GLY A 429 -16.32 17.06 12.79
N ASN A 430 -16.99 18.04 12.20
CA ASN A 430 -18.42 17.99 11.89
C ASN A 430 -18.67 17.37 10.51
N PRO A 431 -19.86 16.76 10.29
CA PRO A 431 -20.30 16.35 8.97
C PRO A 431 -20.38 17.52 7.98
N TRP A 432 -20.08 17.25 6.71
CA TRP A 432 -20.34 18.22 5.64
C TRP A 432 -21.84 18.58 5.58
N PRO A 433 -22.27 19.85 5.41
CA PRO A 433 -21.47 21.00 4.96
C PRO A 433 -20.83 21.86 6.06
N LEU A 434 -20.89 21.49 7.32
CA LEU A 434 -20.24 22.25 8.40
C LEU A 434 -18.72 22.06 8.40
N GLY A 435 -18.27 20.81 8.30
CA GLY A 435 -16.87 20.46 8.21
C GLY A 435 -16.33 20.51 6.78
N ILE A 436 -15.27 19.75 6.50
CA ILE A 436 -14.63 19.72 5.17
C ILE A 436 -15.24 18.66 4.27
N PRO A 437 -15.35 18.93 2.94
CA PRO A 437 -16.08 18.07 2.01
C PRO A 437 -15.44 16.68 1.81
N ALA A 438 -14.19 16.49 2.20
CA ALA A 438 -13.52 15.20 2.10
C ALA A 438 -13.99 14.17 3.14
N PHE A 439 -14.60 14.63 4.23
CA PHE A 439 -15.15 13.79 5.30
C PHE A 439 -16.65 14.09 5.43
N TYR A 440 -17.45 13.46 4.58
CA TYR A 440 -18.89 13.73 4.50
C TYR A 440 -19.63 13.46 5.80
N SER A 441 -19.22 12.41 6.54
CA SER A 441 -19.77 12.07 7.86
C SER A 441 -18.93 12.61 9.04
N GLY A 442 -17.93 13.45 8.77
CA GLY A 442 -17.09 14.10 9.78
C GLY A 442 -16.09 13.14 10.40
N GLN A 443 -16.35 12.71 11.62
CA GLN A 443 -15.53 11.75 12.38
C GLN A 443 -16.38 10.67 13.04
N ASP A 444 -17.40 10.20 12.33
CA ASP A 444 -18.34 9.21 12.85
C ASP A 444 -17.69 7.88 13.23
N GLY A 445 -16.61 7.47 12.57
CA GLY A 445 -15.80 6.31 12.93
C GLY A 445 -15.16 6.47 14.32
N PHE A 446 -14.56 7.63 14.60
CA PHE A 446 -14.01 7.94 15.92
C PHE A 446 -15.10 8.00 16.99
N LEU A 447 -16.22 8.62 16.69
CA LEU A 447 -17.34 8.69 17.63
C LEU A 447 -17.93 7.30 17.93
N ALA A 448 -18.04 6.44 16.92
CA ALA A 448 -18.46 5.05 17.09
C ALA A 448 -17.47 4.24 17.95
N SER A 449 -16.17 4.43 17.73
CA SER A 449 -15.13 3.79 18.55
C SER A 449 -15.16 4.31 20.00
N LEU A 450 -15.27 5.62 20.17
CA LEU A 450 -15.38 6.25 21.49
C LEU A 450 -16.58 5.74 22.28
N ALA A 451 -17.73 5.56 21.62
CA ALA A 451 -18.96 5.05 22.23
C ALA A 451 -18.83 3.61 22.77
N THR A 452 -17.87 2.82 22.28
CA THR A 452 -17.62 1.46 22.79
C THR A 452 -17.00 1.46 24.17
N ASN A 453 -16.35 2.55 24.57
CA ASN A 453 -15.54 2.66 25.79
C ASN A 453 -14.55 1.47 25.94
N GLY A 454 -14.10 0.91 24.82
CA GLY A 454 -13.16 -0.20 24.75
C GLY A 454 -13.64 -1.51 25.36
N THR A 455 -14.96 -1.70 25.46
CA THR A 455 -15.55 -2.82 26.18
C THR A 455 -15.58 -4.08 25.31
N TYR A 456 -14.85 -5.11 25.70
CA TYR A 456 -14.94 -6.46 25.13
C TYR A 456 -16.20 -7.16 25.68
N ASN A 457 -17.32 -7.03 24.97
CA ASN A 457 -18.58 -7.67 25.33
C ASN A 457 -18.84 -8.94 24.51
N GLU A 458 -19.96 -9.62 24.76
CA GLU A 458 -20.32 -10.86 24.06
C GLU A 458 -20.46 -10.65 22.55
N THR A 459 -21.07 -9.56 22.12
CA THR A 459 -21.24 -9.24 20.69
C THR A 459 -19.91 -9.04 19.98
N TYR A 460 -18.92 -8.43 20.65
CA TYR A 460 -17.56 -8.32 20.16
C TYR A 460 -16.95 -9.70 19.87
N PHE A 461 -17.01 -10.62 20.84
CA PHE A 461 -16.42 -11.95 20.66
C PHE A 461 -17.19 -12.79 19.64
N GLN A 462 -18.50 -12.63 19.54
CA GLN A 462 -19.31 -13.30 18.52
C GLN A 462 -18.91 -12.82 17.11
N ALA A 463 -18.81 -11.52 16.91
CA ALA A 463 -18.41 -10.94 15.61
C ALA A 463 -17.00 -11.38 15.21
N LEU A 464 -16.01 -11.24 16.10
CA LEU A 464 -14.65 -11.65 15.85
C LEU A 464 -14.55 -13.15 15.51
N HIS A 465 -15.24 -14.00 16.30
CA HIS A 465 -15.24 -15.43 16.06
C HIS A 465 -15.93 -15.80 14.74
N PHE A 466 -17.06 -15.14 14.45
CA PHE A 466 -17.81 -15.37 13.21
C PHE A 466 -16.91 -15.03 12.00
N CYS A 467 -16.43 -13.79 11.91
CA CYS A 467 -15.61 -13.33 10.79
C CYS A 467 -14.39 -14.23 10.60
N GLN A 468 -13.57 -14.44 11.62
CA GLN A 468 -12.37 -15.27 11.50
C GLN A 468 -12.65 -16.73 11.15
N THR A 469 -13.70 -17.33 11.73
CA THR A 469 -13.98 -18.74 11.50
C THR A 469 -14.56 -18.97 10.11
N GLN A 470 -15.53 -18.17 9.71
CA GLN A 470 -16.22 -18.34 8.43
C GLN A 470 -15.28 -18.04 7.25
N THR A 471 -14.50 -16.96 7.33
CA THR A 471 -13.58 -16.58 6.27
C THR A 471 -12.42 -17.55 6.11
N ARG A 472 -11.80 -18.01 7.22
CA ARG A 472 -10.75 -19.05 7.21
C ARG A 472 -11.26 -20.36 6.64
N GLN A 473 -12.43 -20.83 7.09
CA GLN A 473 -13.05 -22.03 6.57
C GLN A 473 -13.35 -21.88 5.07
N GLY A 474 -13.98 -20.78 4.68
CA GLY A 474 -14.36 -20.52 3.29
C GLY A 474 -13.17 -20.55 2.34
N ILE A 475 -12.07 -19.86 2.69
CA ILE A 475 -10.85 -19.85 1.88
C ILE A 475 -10.22 -21.25 1.83
N ASN A 476 -10.11 -21.95 2.98
CA ASN A 476 -9.47 -23.25 3.04
C ASN A 476 -10.27 -24.33 2.28
N ASP A 477 -11.59 -24.30 2.36
CA ASP A 477 -12.46 -25.21 1.60
C ASP A 477 -12.34 -24.98 0.10
N ALA A 478 -12.36 -23.70 -0.33
CA ALA A 478 -12.15 -23.33 -1.74
C ALA A 478 -10.78 -23.78 -2.26
N LEU A 479 -9.72 -23.67 -1.46
CA LEU A 479 -8.37 -24.13 -1.78
C LEU A 479 -8.21 -25.66 -1.80
N ASN A 480 -9.12 -26.41 -1.19
CA ASN A 480 -9.15 -27.88 -1.17
C ASN A 480 -10.35 -28.45 -1.93
N HIS A 481 -10.63 -27.88 -3.10
CA HIS A 481 -11.82 -28.17 -3.88
C HIS A 481 -11.91 -29.64 -4.30
N ASN A 482 -12.93 -30.36 -3.83
CA ASN A 482 -13.18 -31.77 -4.14
C ASN A 482 -11.95 -32.68 -3.97
N GLY A 483 -11.15 -32.43 -2.93
CA GLY A 483 -9.92 -33.19 -2.65
C GLY A 483 -8.71 -32.78 -3.50
N THR A 484 -8.84 -31.78 -4.36
CA THR A 484 -7.74 -31.20 -5.12
C THR A 484 -7.21 -29.96 -4.38
N LYS A 485 -5.95 -29.99 -3.98
CA LYS A 485 -5.27 -28.82 -3.42
C LYS A 485 -4.91 -27.83 -4.52
N LEU A 486 -5.44 -26.61 -4.42
CA LEU A 486 -5.19 -25.55 -5.39
C LEU A 486 -3.89 -24.78 -5.10
N SER A 487 -3.31 -24.25 -6.15
CA SER A 487 -2.14 -23.36 -6.12
C SER A 487 -2.50 -21.94 -5.62
N GLY A 488 -3.76 -21.60 -5.61
CA GLY A 488 -4.33 -20.34 -5.16
C GLY A 488 -5.70 -20.08 -5.78
N LEU A 489 -6.43 -19.15 -5.22
CA LEU A 489 -7.65 -18.60 -5.82
C LEU A 489 -7.27 -17.35 -6.60
N LEU A 490 -7.66 -17.28 -7.86
CA LEU A 490 -7.49 -16.08 -8.69
C LEU A 490 -8.77 -15.26 -8.60
N VAL A 491 -8.64 -14.04 -8.11
CA VAL A 491 -9.78 -13.18 -7.80
C VAL A 491 -9.61 -11.77 -8.39
N PRO A 492 -10.69 -11.08 -8.76
CA PRO A 492 -10.67 -9.68 -9.14
C PRO A 492 -10.58 -8.81 -7.86
N PRO A 493 -9.45 -8.15 -7.57
CA PRO A 493 -9.27 -7.41 -6.32
C PRO A 493 -10.06 -6.10 -6.27
N ASP A 494 -10.60 -5.63 -7.39
CA ASP A 494 -11.51 -4.47 -7.44
C ASP A 494 -12.91 -4.79 -6.86
N VAL A 495 -13.20 -6.06 -6.67
CA VAL A 495 -14.36 -6.51 -5.90
C VAL A 495 -13.95 -6.53 -4.43
N GLY A 496 -14.39 -5.54 -3.66
CA GLY A 496 -13.95 -5.30 -2.28
C GLY A 496 -13.97 -6.52 -1.38
N GLN A 497 -15.04 -7.31 -1.44
CA GLN A 497 -15.16 -8.55 -0.67
C GLN A 497 -14.01 -9.55 -0.87
N SER A 498 -13.28 -9.46 -1.97
CA SER A 498 -12.17 -10.39 -2.24
C SER A 498 -10.96 -10.17 -1.33
N TYR A 499 -10.60 -8.91 -1.03
CA TYR A 499 -9.51 -8.63 -0.10
C TYR A 499 -9.98 -8.64 1.35
N GLU A 500 -11.22 -8.26 1.60
CA GLU A 500 -11.81 -8.20 2.92
C GLU A 500 -11.89 -9.57 3.59
N ILE A 501 -12.42 -10.57 2.90
CA ILE A 501 -12.44 -11.95 3.41
C ILE A 501 -11.04 -12.45 3.78
N ALA A 502 -10.03 -12.09 3.01
CA ALA A 502 -8.64 -12.42 3.33
C ALA A 502 -8.11 -11.61 4.54
N ALA A 503 -8.57 -10.38 4.71
CA ALA A 503 -8.23 -9.53 5.86
C ALA A 503 -8.80 -10.09 7.16
N GLU A 504 -10.10 -10.39 7.22
CA GLU A 504 -10.76 -11.03 8.36
C GLU A 504 -10.16 -12.40 8.73
N ALA A 505 -9.77 -13.18 7.71
CA ALA A 505 -9.07 -14.45 7.92
C ALA A 505 -7.66 -14.25 8.49
N GLY A 506 -7.06 -13.08 8.30
CA GLY A 506 -5.65 -12.82 8.55
C GLY A 506 -4.72 -13.48 7.51
N TYR A 507 -5.23 -13.81 6.32
CA TYR A 507 -4.55 -14.58 5.28
C TYR A 507 -3.86 -13.69 4.24
N PRO A 508 -2.81 -14.20 3.56
CA PRO A 508 -2.02 -13.40 2.65
C PRO A 508 -2.66 -13.30 1.25
N VAL A 509 -2.46 -12.13 0.63
CA VAL A 509 -2.86 -11.85 -0.76
C VAL A 509 -1.72 -11.15 -1.48
N ILE A 510 -1.55 -11.44 -2.76
CA ILE A 510 -0.67 -10.71 -3.67
C ILE A 510 -1.46 -10.28 -4.91
N THR A 511 -1.27 -9.03 -5.35
CA THR A 511 -1.84 -8.57 -6.62
C THR A 511 -0.75 -8.31 -7.65
N VAL A 512 -1.10 -8.54 -8.92
CA VAL A 512 -0.29 -8.20 -10.09
C VAL A 512 -1.14 -7.41 -11.08
N PRO A 513 -0.56 -6.58 -11.96
CA PRO A 513 -1.31 -5.85 -12.98
C PRO A 513 -2.20 -6.77 -13.82
N GLY A 514 -3.48 -6.42 -13.99
CA GLY A 514 -4.48 -7.22 -14.68
C GLY A 514 -5.00 -6.60 -15.97
N GLY A 515 -5.18 -5.29 -16.00
CA GLY A 515 -5.73 -4.58 -17.13
C GLY A 515 -5.87 -3.07 -16.89
N VAL A 516 -6.59 -2.40 -17.79
CA VAL A 516 -6.86 -0.95 -17.72
C VAL A 516 -8.27 -0.68 -18.24
N ARG A 517 -9.06 0.08 -17.51
CA ARG A 517 -10.38 0.54 -17.96
C ARG A 517 -10.24 1.48 -19.14
N SER A 518 -10.96 1.22 -20.21
CA SER A 518 -10.90 2.02 -21.44
C SER A 518 -11.42 3.44 -21.23
N THR A 519 -12.45 3.60 -20.40
CA THR A 519 -13.13 4.86 -20.12
C THR A 519 -12.30 5.80 -19.25
N SER A 520 -11.93 5.36 -18.05
CA SER A 520 -11.20 6.17 -17.08
C SER A 520 -9.68 6.14 -17.29
N GLY A 521 -9.15 5.07 -17.88
CA GLY A 521 -7.71 4.80 -17.95
C GLY A 521 -7.11 4.31 -16.64
N MET A 522 -7.95 4.04 -15.63
CA MET A 522 -7.51 3.47 -14.37
C MET A 522 -7.15 2.00 -14.54
N PRO A 523 -6.04 1.55 -13.98
CA PRO A 523 -5.71 0.13 -13.97
C PRO A 523 -6.55 -0.65 -12.96
N PHE A 524 -6.51 -1.95 -13.13
CA PHE A 524 -6.96 -2.94 -12.15
C PHE A 524 -6.02 -4.15 -12.14
N GLY A 525 -6.09 -4.93 -11.07
CA GLY A 525 -5.21 -6.07 -10.83
C GLY A 525 -5.87 -7.42 -11.04
N LEU A 526 -5.05 -8.47 -10.95
CA LEU A 526 -5.45 -9.84 -10.65
C LEU A 526 -4.79 -10.22 -9.33
N ALA A 527 -5.57 -10.68 -8.36
CA ALA A 527 -5.02 -11.12 -7.08
C ALA A 527 -4.97 -12.64 -6.97
N ILE A 528 -4.01 -13.13 -6.20
CA ILE A 528 -3.91 -14.50 -5.76
C ILE A 528 -4.12 -14.53 -4.26
N MET A 529 -5.13 -15.28 -3.81
CA MET A 529 -5.45 -15.50 -2.40
C MET A 529 -4.99 -16.88 -1.97
N GLN A 530 -4.47 -16.99 -0.75
CA GLN A 530 -3.98 -18.25 -0.19
C GLN A 530 -4.28 -18.37 1.31
N THR A 531 -4.03 -19.55 1.88
CA THR A 531 -4.12 -19.80 3.32
C THR A 531 -2.95 -19.16 4.08
N ALA A 532 -3.05 -19.06 5.40
CA ALA A 532 -1.99 -18.51 6.25
C ALA A 532 -0.62 -19.14 5.96
N TRP A 533 0.42 -18.32 6.01
CA TRP A 533 1.85 -18.70 5.82
C TRP A 533 2.18 -19.26 4.43
N ALA A 534 1.33 -19.02 3.44
CA ALA A 534 1.53 -19.47 2.06
C ALA A 534 2.15 -18.40 1.15
N GLU A 535 2.84 -17.41 1.70
CA GLU A 535 3.59 -16.43 0.93
C GLU A 535 4.56 -17.06 -0.09
N PRO A 536 5.24 -18.20 0.20
CA PRO A 536 6.04 -18.91 -0.79
C PRO A 536 5.27 -19.25 -2.07
N GLU A 537 4.04 -19.76 -1.94
CA GLU A 537 3.19 -20.09 -3.08
C GLU A 537 2.71 -18.83 -3.79
N LEU A 538 2.29 -17.79 -3.06
CA LEU A 538 1.89 -16.51 -3.67
C LEU A 538 3.02 -15.92 -4.53
N ILE A 539 4.22 -15.84 -4.00
CA ILE A 539 5.40 -15.28 -4.68
C ILE A 539 5.77 -16.10 -5.91
N LYS A 540 5.73 -17.44 -5.80
CA LYS A 540 5.99 -18.36 -6.90
C LYS A 540 5.03 -18.12 -8.05
N TRP A 541 3.75 -18.07 -7.77
CA TRP A 541 2.74 -17.95 -8.81
C TRP A 541 2.63 -16.53 -9.37
N ALA A 542 2.69 -15.51 -8.54
CA ALA A 542 2.69 -14.12 -9.00
C ALA A 542 3.89 -13.82 -9.90
N SER A 543 5.09 -14.25 -9.53
CA SER A 543 6.28 -14.05 -10.36
C SER A 543 6.24 -14.85 -11.66
N ALA A 544 5.63 -16.04 -11.66
CA ALA A 544 5.44 -16.83 -12.88
C ALA A 544 4.41 -16.18 -13.82
N ILE A 545 3.35 -15.60 -13.28
CA ILE A 545 2.35 -14.83 -14.05
C ILE A 545 2.99 -13.54 -14.60
N GLU A 546 3.74 -12.80 -13.79
CA GLU A 546 4.46 -11.61 -14.23
C GLU A 546 5.45 -11.93 -15.38
N ASP A 547 6.24 -13.00 -15.28
CA ASP A 547 7.14 -13.45 -16.35
C ASP A 547 6.37 -13.86 -17.62
N LEU A 548 5.20 -14.45 -17.48
CA LEU A 548 4.30 -14.76 -18.60
C LEU A 548 3.81 -13.48 -19.28
N GLN A 549 3.33 -12.50 -18.52
CA GLN A 549 2.89 -11.21 -19.04
C GLN A 549 4.02 -10.46 -19.77
N GLN A 550 5.23 -10.43 -19.21
CA GLN A 550 6.39 -9.74 -19.77
C GLN A 550 6.90 -10.39 -21.06
N THR A 551 6.79 -11.70 -21.17
CA THR A 551 7.29 -12.48 -22.31
C THR A 551 6.22 -12.76 -23.36
N SER A 552 4.99 -12.36 -23.15
CA SER A 552 3.87 -12.47 -24.08
C SER A 552 3.73 -11.20 -24.93
N ASN A 553 3.37 -11.38 -26.20
CA ASN A 553 3.02 -10.26 -27.07
C ASN A 553 1.59 -9.71 -26.82
N THR A 554 0.81 -10.37 -25.98
CA THR A 554 -0.56 -10.04 -25.61
C THR A 554 -0.62 -9.55 -24.15
N LEU A 555 -0.29 -8.55 -23.79
CA LEU A 555 -0.71 -7.34 -23.15
C LEU A 555 -1.47 -7.37 -21.80
N ARG A 556 -1.06 -8.07 -20.79
CA ARG A 556 -1.60 -7.79 -19.43
C ARG A 556 -0.45 -7.54 -18.44
N LYS A 557 0.54 -6.77 -18.88
CA LYS A 557 1.64 -6.31 -18.05
C LYS A 557 1.36 -4.94 -17.47
N ARG A 558 2.17 -4.54 -16.52
CA ARG A 558 2.14 -3.18 -15.98
C ARG A 558 2.14 -2.14 -17.11
N VAL A 559 1.27 -1.16 -16.98
CA VAL A 559 1.19 -0.01 -17.89
C VAL A 559 1.77 1.23 -17.22
N LEU A 560 2.32 2.13 -18.03
CA LEU A 560 2.81 3.41 -17.55
C LEU A 560 1.65 4.38 -17.28
N PRO A 561 1.78 5.27 -16.30
CA PRO A 561 0.84 6.36 -16.06
C PRO A 561 0.56 7.19 -17.31
N LYS A 562 -0.68 7.55 -17.51
CA LYS A 562 -1.16 8.33 -18.66
C LYS A 562 -1.50 9.77 -18.33
N TRP A 563 -1.54 10.12 -17.05
CA TRP A 563 -1.82 11.48 -16.56
C TRP A 563 -3.11 12.07 -17.16
N ARG A 564 -4.14 11.24 -17.25
CA ARG A 564 -5.45 11.66 -17.75
C ARG A 564 -6.14 12.59 -16.76
N GLY A 565 -7.22 13.24 -17.21
CA GLY A 565 -7.98 14.17 -16.39
C GLY A 565 -7.27 15.54 -16.27
N TYR A 566 -7.73 16.32 -15.33
CA TYR A 566 -7.19 17.65 -15.05
C TYR A 566 -7.01 17.82 -13.55
N LEU A 567 -6.10 18.69 -13.16
CA LEU A 567 -5.84 18.96 -11.76
C LEU A 567 -6.88 19.94 -11.20
N GLU A 568 -7.68 19.46 -10.27
CA GLU A 568 -8.49 20.27 -9.38
C GLU A 568 -7.80 20.34 -8.02
N ARG A 569 -7.05 21.42 -7.79
CA ARG A 569 -6.32 21.59 -6.53
C ARG A 569 -7.26 21.68 -5.34
N ASN A 570 -6.92 20.98 -4.26
CA ASN A 570 -7.63 21.01 -2.98
C ASN A 570 -9.11 20.57 -3.05
N ILE A 571 -9.51 19.88 -4.11
CA ILE A 571 -10.84 19.31 -4.22
C ILE A 571 -10.73 17.81 -3.99
N PRO A 572 -11.47 17.26 -3.01
CA PRO A 572 -11.54 15.82 -2.80
C PRO A 572 -12.04 15.10 -4.05
N VAL A 573 -11.53 13.90 -4.31
CA VAL A 573 -12.01 13.05 -5.39
C VAL A 573 -13.26 12.33 -4.89
N PRO A 574 -14.43 12.50 -5.53
CA PRO A 574 -15.65 11.83 -5.10
C PRO A 574 -15.55 10.30 -5.24
N PHE A 575 -16.41 9.61 -4.51
CA PHE A 575 -16.43 8.15 -4.41
C PHE A 575 -16.74 7.40 -5.71
N SER A 576 -17.31 8.05 -6.70
CA SER A 576 -17.71 7.36 -7.94
C SER A 576 -16.58 7.21 -8.93
N ASP A 577 -16.36 6.00 -9.39
CA ASP A 577 -15.75 5.74 -10.68
C ASP A 577 -16.73 5.97 -11.82
#